data_a2e08e2b90675ae5bec0a2d15cbf1bc1
#
_entry.id   a2e08e2b90675ae5bec0a2d15cbf1bc1
#
_cell.length_a   1.000
_cell.length_b   1.000
_cell.length_c   1.000
_cell.angle_alpha   90.00
_cell.angle_beta   90.00
_cell.angle_gamma   90.00
#
_symmetry.space_group_name_H-M   'P 1'
#
loop_
_entity.id
_entity.type
_entity.pdbx_description
1 polymer ?
#
loop_
_entity_poly.entity_id
_entity_poly.type
_entity_poly.pdbx_seq_one_letter_code
_entity_poly.pdbx_strand_id
1 'polypeptide(L)'
;VPILVNSYFQSTSQVLSVQVTLFCAGFGTLFFHLCTKFKVPAFLGSSFAFLGGFSSVAALDTGIFANMADKEKLQYACGGIVVAGLLYLILALIIRCVGVKRVMRFLPPVVTGPIIICIGLSLAPSAVSNASTNWLIAIVALAVIIIFNIWGKGMFKIIPILLGVVISYVFALVLQGLGFTNPDGSVILNFSGVSSAAVVGLPPFILPKFNLTAILIMAPIAIATMMEHIGDISAISATVGQNFIEDPGLHRTLIGDGIATSISAMIGGPANTTYGENTGVLELSRVHDPKVVRLAACYAIVLSFIPKVAEIIASMPASIIGGVSFILYGMISAIGVRNVVENHVDFTKSRNLIIAGVILVSGLGFSDGLTFTIGSTSITLTSLAIAAIAGIVLNAILPGNDLSLIHISEPTR
;
A
#
# COMPACT_ATOMS: atom_id res chain seq x y z
N VAL A 1 -1.96 -0.77 7.66
CA VAL A 1 -2.79 0.34 7.18
C VAL A 1 -3.92 0.65 8.15
N PRO A 2 -4.77 -0.29 8.66
CA PRO A 2 -5.91 0.10 9.48
C PRO A 2 -5.52 0.89 10.74
N ILE A 3 -4.44 0.54 11.43
CA ILE A 3 -4.00 1.27 12.62
C ILE A 3 -3.59 2.70 12.26
N LEU A 4 -2.88 2.90 11.13
CA LEU A 4 -2.49 4.22 10.65
C LEU A 4 -3.70 5.05 10.18
N VAL A 5 -4.67 4.42 9.51
CA VAL A 5 -5.91 5.12 9.12
C VAL A 5 -6.67 5.59 10.36
N ASN A 6 -6.78 4.72 11.37
CA ASN A 6 -7.47 5.06 12.62
C ASN A 6 -6.82 6.23 13.36
N SER A 7 -5.51 6.47 13.20
CA SER A 7 -4.84 7.63 13.81
C SER A 7 -5.22 8.97 13.17
N TYR A 8 -5.74 8.99 11.94
CA TYR A 8 -6.22 10.21 11.29
C TYR A 8 -7.64 10.61 11.73
N PHE A 9 -8.41 9.65 12.23
CA PHE A 9 -9.74 9.89 12.76
C PHE A 9 -9.65 10.10 14.26
N GLN A 10 -10.35 11.09 14.79
CA GLN A 10 -10.30 11.46 16.21
C GLN A 10 -11.16 10.55 17.12
N SER A 11 -11.72 9.48 16.55
CA SER A 11 -12.59 8.56 17.28
C SER A 11 -11.79 7.68 18.24
N THR A 12 -12.32 7.46 19.44
CA THR A 12 -11.77 6.50 20.42
C THR A 12 -11.98 5.04 20.02
N SER A 13 -12.85 4.78 19.03
CA SER A 13 -13.12 3.44 18.49
C SER A 13 -12.41 3.23 17.16
N GLN A 14 -12.08 1.96 16.84
CA GLN A 14 -11.54 1.62 15.53
C GLN A 14 -12.55 1.95 14.44
N VAL A 15 -12.21 2.93 13.60
CA VAL A 15 -13.04 3.35 12.45
C VAL A 15 -12.86 2.35 11.31
N LEU A 16 -11.61 2.04 10.94
CA LEU A 16 -11.27 0.99 9.98
C LEU A 16 -10.88 -0.29 10.74
N SER A 17 -11.67 -1.36 10.57
CA SER A 17 -11.48 -2.61 11.28
C SER A 17 -10.32 -3.44 10.73
N VAL A 18 -9.47 -3.96 11.63
CA VAL A 18 -8.42 -4.93 11.30
C VAL A 18 -9.02 -6.22 10.75
N GLN A 19 -10.16 -6.69 11.30
CA GLN A 19 -10.84 -7.89 10.81
C GLN A 19 -11.29 -7.74 9.36
N VAL A 20 -11.97 -6.63 9.03
CA VAL A 20 -12.40 -6.35 7.65
C VAL A 20 -11.19 -6.25 6.72
N THR A 21 -10.11 -5.63 7.16
CA THR A 21 -8.88 -5.51 6.37
C THR A 21 -8.25 -6.88 6.07
N LEU A 22 -8.18 -7.78 7.06
CA LEU A 22 -7.67 -9.15 6.88
C LEU A 22 -8.57 -9.96 5.93
N PHE A 23 -9.90 -9.85 6.10
CA PHE A 23 -10.85 -10.49 5.20
C PHE A 23 -10.65 -10.03 3.76
N CYS A 24 -10.56 -8.70 3.55
CA CYS A 24 -10.38 -8.10 2.22
C CYS A 24 -9.06 -8.51 1.58
N ALA A 25 -7.98 -8.59 2.34
CA ALA A 25 -6.68 -9.04 1.84
C ALA A 25 -6.74 -10.50 1.36
N GLY A 26 -7.31 -11.40 2.16
CA GLY A 26 -7.46 -12.80 1.78
C GLY A 26 -8.41 -13.00 0.61
N PHE A 27 -9.62 -12.42 0.67
CA PHE A 27 -10.61 -12.52 -0.39
C PHE A 27 -10.10 -11.88 -1.70
N GLY A 28 -9.53 -10.68 -1.61
CA GLY A 28 -8.96 -9.96 -2.76
C GLY A 28 -7.84 -10.76 -3.43
N THR A 29 -6.98 -11.42 -2.64
CA THR A 29 -5.92 -12.31 -3.16
C THR A 29 -6.52 -13.50 -3.92
N LEU A 30 -7.53 -14.18 -3.35
CA LEU A 30 -8.17 -15.31 -4.04
C LEU A 30 -8.85 -14.86 -5.34
N PHE A 31 -9.52 -13.72 -5.32
CA PHE A 31 -10.15 -13.14 -6.49
C PHE A 31 -9.12 -12.75 -7.57
N PHE A 32 -8.00 -12.14 -7.16
CA PHE A 32 -6.90 -11.84 -8.06
C PHE A 32 -6.34 -13.10 -8.73
N HIS A 33 -6.14 -14.18 -7.97
CA HIS A 33 -5.69 -15.46 -8.52
C HIS A 33 -6.67 -16.04 -9.54
N LEU A 34 -7.98 -15.89 -9.29
CA LEU A 34 -9.01 -16.29 -10.26
C LEU A 34 -8.87 -15.50 -11.57
N CYS A 35 -8.73 -14.17 -11.50
CA CYS A 35 -8.55 -13.31 -12.67
C CYS A 35 -7.28 -13.63 -13.44
N THR A 36 -6.20 -13.99 -12.73
CA THR A 36 -4.87 -14.29 -13.30
C THR A 36 -4.70 -15.77 -13.66
N LYS A 37 -5.79 -16.52 -13.76
CA LYS A 37 -5.78 -17.96 -14.09
C LYS A 37 -4.89 -18.78 -13.15
N PHE A 38 -4.78 -18.38 -11.89
CA PHE A 38 -3.97 -19.01 -10.86
C PHE A 38 -2.46 -19.08 -11.16
N LYS A 39 -1.93 -18.19 -12.03
CA LYS A 39 -0.53 -18.22 -12.47
C LYS A 39 0.38 -17.32 -11.64
N VAL A 40 -0.09 -16.15 -11.22
CA VAL A 40 0.72 -15.12 -10.58
C VAL A 40 0.78 -15.34 -9.07
N PRO A 41 1.96 -15.56 -8.45
CA PRO A 41 2.10 -15.78 -7.01
C PRO A 41 2.16 -14.43 -6.24
N ALA A 42 1.18 -13.55 -6.46
CA ALA A 42 1.08 -12.28 -5.74
C ALA A 42 0.04 -12.39 -4.61
N PHE A 43 0.35 -11.80 -3.45
CA PHE A 43 -0.58 -11.59 -2.35
C PHE A 43 -1.01 -10.12 -2.34
N LEU A 44 -2.31 -9.88 -2.22
CA LEU A 44 -2.87 -8.55 -2.12
C LEU A 44 -3.08 -8.17 -0.66
N GLY A 45 -2.78 -6.92 -0.35
CA GLY A 45 -3.05 -6.37 0.96
C GLY A 45 -3.43 -4.90 0.90
N SER A 46 -3.58 -4.27 2.04
CA SER A 46 -4.04 -2.89 2.13
C SER A 46 -3.00 -1.90 1.60
N SER A 47 -3.39 -1.07 0.63
CA SER A 47 -2.50 -0.08 -0.01
C SER A 47 -2.12 1.07 0.93
N PHE A 48 -0.83 1.33 1.04
CA PHE A 48 -0.30 2.48 1.77
C PHE A 48 -0.47 3.80 1.00
N ALA A 49 -0.55 3.76 -0.31
CA ALA A 49 -0.70 4.96 -1.14
C ALA A 49 -1.98 5.75 -0.84
N PHE A 50 -3.03 5.07 -0.37
CA PHE A 50 -4.30 5.70 0.00
C PHE A 50 -4.29 6.39 1.37
N LEU A 51 -3.23 6.28 2.18
CA LEU A 51 -3.17 6.91 3.51
C LEU A 51 -3.38 8.43 3.45
N GLY A 52 -2.75 9.11 2.48
CA GLY A 52 -2.96 10.55 2.27
C GLY A 52 -4.42 10.89 1.91
N GLY A 53 -5.08 10.02 1.14
CA GLY A 53 -6.51 10.19 0.83
C GLY A 53 -7.40 10.03 2.06
N PHE A 54 -7.15 9.02 2.91
CA PHE A 54 -7.86 8.86 4.18
C PHE A 54 -7.67 10.06 5.10
N SER A 55 -6.44 10.57 5.23
CA SER A 55 -6.13 11.78 6.01
C SER A 55 -6.91 12.98 5.47
N SER A 56 -6.92 13.19 4.15
CA SER A 56 -7.65 14.30 3.52
C SER A 56 -9.17 14.18 3.74
N VAL A 57 -9.75 12.97 3.65
CA VAL A 57 -11.20 12.79 3.92
C VAL A 57 -11.52 12.94 5.40
N ALA A 58 -10.66 12.48 6.30
CA ALA A 58 -10.83 12.67 7.75
C ALA A 58 -10.83 14.16 8.13
N ALA A 59 -10.01 14.97 7.47
CA ALA A 59 -9.91 16.42 7.69
C ALA A 59 -11.05 17.25 7.08
N LEU A 60 -11.96 16.64 6.29
CA LEU A 60 -13.11 17.37 5.74
C LEU A 60 -14.05 17.83 6.86
N ASP A 61 -14.34 19.14 6.91
CA ASP A 61 -15.20 19.76 7.91
C ASP A 61 -16.25 20.72 7.31
N THR A 62 -16.36 20.74 5.97
CA THR A 62 -17.23 21.67 5.24
C THR A 62 -18.35 20.92 4.48
N GLY A 63 -19.42 21.62 4.17
CA GLY A 63 -20.56 21.06 3.46
C GLY A 63 -21.22 19.90 4.21
N ILE A 64 -21.43 18.78 3.55
CA ILE A 64 -22.04 17.59 4.18
C ILE A 64 -21.13 16.92 5.24
N PHE A 65 -19.82 17.23 5.23
CA PHE A 65 -18.86 16.64 6.17
C PHE A 65 -18.77 17.42 7.49
N ALA A 66 -19.41 18.59 7.59
CA ALA A 66 -19.45 19.38 8.81
C ALA A 66 -20.13 18.59 9.95
N ASN A 67 -19.42 18.41 11.07
CA ASN A 67 -19.87 17.63 12.23
C ASN A 67 -20.22 16.15 11.94
N MET A 68 -19.73 15.60 10.83
CA MET A 68 -19.95 14.20 10.47
C MET A 68 -19.11 13.27 11.35
N ALA A 69 -19.72 12.16 11.79
CA ALA A 69 -19.01 11.13 12.56
C ALA A 69 -17.91 10.47 11.70
N ASP A 70 -16.76 10.15 12.31
CA ASP A 70 -15.59 9.58 11.63
C ASP A 70 -15.91 8.28 10.87
N LYS A 71 -16.77 7.43 11.46
CA LYS A 71 -17.24 6.20 10.79
C LYS A 71 -17.99 6.50 9.50
N GLU A 72 -18.73 7.58 9.44
CA GLU A 72 -19.46 8.01 8.25
C GLU A 72 -18.50 8.60 7.21
N LYS A 73 -17.52 9.41 7.64
CA LYS A 73 -16.43 9.89 6.76
C LYS A 73 -15.67 8.72 6.13
N LEU A 74 -15.42 7.65 6.89
CA LEU A 74 -14.82 6.43 6.34
C LEU A 74 -15.69 5.80 5.23
N GLN A 75 -17.02 5.77 5.39
CA GLN A 75 -17.91 5.25 4.35
C GLN A 75 -17.77 6.03 3.02
N TYR A 76 -17.60 7.37 3.09
CA TYR A 76 -17.37 8.20 1.91
C TYR A 76 -15.96 7.96 1.31
N ALA A 77 -14.95 7.79 2.15
CA ALA A 77 -13.61 7.39 1.68
C ALA A 77 -13.68 6.05 0.93
N CYS A 78 -14.38 5.06 1.48
CA CYS A 78 -14.61 3.78 0.82
C CYS A 78 -15.34 3.95 -0.52
N GLY A 79 -16.34 4.83 -0.62
CA GLY A 79 -17.01 5.15 -1.89
C GLY A 79 -16.04 5.69 -2.96
N GLY A 80 -15.11 6.54 -2.55
CA GLY A 80 -14.04 7.02 -3.44
C GLY A 80 -13.09 5.91 -3.89
N ILE A 81 -12.76 4.97 -2.99
CA ILE A 81 -11.91 3.80 -3.30
C ILE A 81 -12.63 2.84 -4.26
N VAL A 82 -13.95 2.66 -4.15
CA VAL A 82 -14.70 1.85 -5.15
C VAL A 82 -14.47 2.41 -6.55
N VAL A 83 -14.59 3.74 -6.73
CA VAL A 83 -14.35 4.40 -8.01
C VAL A 83 -12.87 4.27 -8.43
N ALA A 84 -11.94 4.41 -7.49
CA ALA A 84 -10.50 4.18 -7.74
C ALA A 84 -10.25 2.79 -8.35
N GLY A 85 -10.83 1.72 -7.77
CA GLY A 85 -10.72 0.36 -8.31
C GLY A 85 -11.34 0.21 -9.70
N LEU A 86 -12.43 0.93 -10.02
CA LEU A 86 -13.02 0.92 -11.36
C LEU A 86 -12.11 1.58 -12.41
N LEU A 87 -11.25 2.54 -12.03
CA LEU A 87 -10.26 3.11 -12.96
C LEU A 87 -9.24 2.08 -13.45
N TYR A 88 -8.93 1.07 -12.64
CA TYR A 88 -8.09 -0.06 -13.08
C TYR A 88 -8.71 -0.83 -14.24
N LEU A 89 -10.04 -0.98 -14.24
CA LEU A 89 -10.75 -1.65 -15.34
C LEU A 89 -10.66 -0.85 -16.63
N ILE A 90 -10.68 0.48 -16.54
CA ILE A 90 -10.51 1.35 -17.69
C ILE A 90 -9.10 1.16 -18.27
N LEU A 91 -8.06 1.18 -17.44
CA LEU A 91 -6.69 0.94 -17.90
C LEU A 91 -6.53 -0.47 -18.48
N ALA A 92 -7.11 -1.48 -17.83
CA ALA A 92 -7.09 -2.86 -18.30
C ALA A 92 -7.77 -3.01 -19.68
N LEU A 93 -8.89 -2.32 -19.88
CA LEU A 93 -9.58 -2.28 -21.17
C LEU A 93 -8.71 -1.60 -22.26
N ILE A 94 -8.10 -0.47 -21.93
CA ILE A 94 -7.18 0.23 -22.84
C ILE A 94 -6.03 -0.71 -23.22
N ILE A 95 -5.40 -1.38 -22.25
CA ILE A 95 -4.31 -2.34 -22.50
C ILE A 95 -4.78 -3.48 -23.41
N ARG A 96 -5.99 -3.99 -23.18
CA ARG A 96 -6.55 -5.08 -23.99
C ARG A 96 -6.83 -4.65 -25.43
N CYS A 97 -7.30 -3.41 -25.65
CA CYS A 97 -7.66 -2.90 -26.97
C CYS A 97 -6.45 -2.38 -27.76
N VAL A 98 -5.55 -1.67 -27.08
CA VAL A 98 -4.44 -0.94 -27.72
C VAL A 98 -3.14 -1.74 -27.67
N GLY A 99 -3.03 -2.69 -26.72
CA GLY A 99 -1.86 -3.51 -26.48
C GLY A 99 -0.91 -2.93 -25.42
N VAL A 100 -0.28 -3.83 -24.66
CA VAL A 100 0.62 -3.50 -23.55
C VAL A 100 1.74 -2.55 -23.99
N LYS A 101 2.43 -2.85 -25.11
CA LYS A 101 3.58 -2.06 -25.60
C LYS A 101 3.26 -0.59 -25.82
N ARG A 102 2.06 -0.27 -26.34
CA ARG A 102 1.66 1.12 -26.58
C ARG A 102 1.35 1.86 -25.26
N VAL A 103 0.70 1.20 -24.33
CA VAL A 103 0.38 1.80 -23.01
C VAL A 103 1.64 2.01 -22.20
N MET A 104 2.57 1.05 -22.18
CA MET A 104 3.85 1.17 -21.47
C MET A 104 4.74 2.30 -22.02
N ARG A 105 4.48 2.79 -23.22
CA ARG A 105 5.12 4.01 -23.74
C ARG A 105 4.77 5.26 -22.94
N PHE A 106 3.55 5.33 -22.38
CA PHE A 106 3.11 6.43 -21.54
C PHE A 106 3.51 6.22 -20.08
N LEU A 107 3.78 4.99 -19.69
CA LEU A 107 4.09 4.55 -18.33
C LEU A 107 5.46 3.85 -18.28
N PRO A 108 6.54 4.51 -18.78
CA PRO A 108 7.86 3.91 -18.77
C PRO A 108 8.47 3.92 -17.35
N PRO A 109 9.53 3.13 -17.09
CA PRO A 109 10.21 3.08 -15.79
C PRO A 109 10.71 4.42 -15.27
N VAL A 110 11.02 5.38 -16.15
CA VAL A 110 11.36 6.77 -15.76
C VAL A 110 10.19 7.52 -15.11
N VAL A 111 8.96 7.07 -15.31
CA VAL A 111 7.75 7.59 -14.66
C VAL A 111 7.38 6.72 -13.46
N THR A 112 7.25 5.40 -13.66
CA THR A 112 6.77 4.49 -12.63
C THR A 112 7.73 4.38 -11.44
N GLY A 113 9.04 4.31 -11.69
CA GLY A 113 10.05 4.22 -10.63
C GLY A 113 9.99 5.39 -9.64
N PRO A 114 10.12 6.65 -10.09
CA PRO A 114 10.00 7.81 -9.21
C PRO A 114 8.66 7.91 -8.47
N ILE A 115 7.54 7.48 -9.07
CA ILE A 115 6.24 7.44 -8.38
C ILE A 115 6.29 6.45 -7.22
N ILE A 116 6.82 5.23 -7.43
CA ILE A 116 6.97 4.23 -6.36
C ILE A 116 7.91 4.75 -5.25
N ILE A 117 9.00 5.44 -5.61
CA ILE A 117 9.86 6.11 -4.63
C ILE A 117 9.06 7.10 -3.79
N CYS A 118 8.23 7.93 -4.41
CA CYS A 118 7.38 8.88 -3.71
C CYS A 118 6.39 8.22 -2.77
N ILE A 119 5.79 7.06 -3.14
CA ILE A 119 4.85 6.33 -2.27
C ILE A 119 5.51 6.04 -0.92
N GLY A 120 6.72 5.45 -0.92
CA GLY A 120 7.42 5.14 0.31
C GLY A 120 7.87 6.39 1.08
N LEU A 121 8.50 7.35 0.40
CA LEU A 121 9.06 8.54 1.05
C LEU A 121 7.99 9.51 1.58
N SER A 122 6.84 9.63 0.93
CA SER A 122 5.74 10.48 1.43
C SER A 122 5.18 10.01 2.78
N LEU A 123 5.39 8.74 3.12
CA LEU A 123 4.97 8.15 4.39
C LEU A 123 6.02 8.27 5.51
N ALA A 124 7.26 8.70 5.20
CA ALA A 124 8.34 8.81 6.17
C ALA A 124 7.98 9.69 7.40
N PRO A 125 7.30 10.85 7.25
CA PRO A 125 6.89 11.65 8.41
C PRO A 125 5.99 10.85 9.39
N SER A 126 5.10 9.99 8.90
CA SER A 126 4.24 9.18 9.76
C SER A 126 5.03 8.09 10.51
N ALA A 127 6.06 7.52 9.88
CA ALA A 127 6.96 6.58 10.57
C ALA A 127 7.70 7.26 11.72
N VAL A 128 8.25 8.47 11.48
CA VAL A 128 8.93 9.28 12.50
C VAL A 128 7.97 9.66 13.63
N SER A 129 6.77 10.16 13.31
CA SER A 129 5.74 10.52 14.29
C SER A 129 5.34 9.34 15.17
N ASN A 130 5.12 8.16 14.59
CA ASN A 130 4.79 6.95 15.36
C ASN A 130 5.98 6.48 16.22
N ALA A 131 7.22 6.51 15.68
CA ALA A 131 8.42 6.12 16.42
C ALA A 131 8.71 7.05 17.61
N SER A 132 8.40 8.35 17.47
CA SER A 132 8.64 9.36 18.50
C SER A 132 7.82 9.16 19.76
N THR A 133 6.76 8.39 19.73
CA THR A 133 5.97 8.02 20.93
C THR A 133 6.81 7.22 21.94
N ASN A 134 7.77 6.43 21.47
CA ASN A 134 8.78 5.75 22.29
C ASN A 134 9.94 5.25 21.41
N TRP A 135 10.97 6.08 21.27
CA TRP A 135 12.14 5.77 20.44
C TRP A 135 12.86 4.48 20.83
N LEU A 136 12.92 4.15 22.13
CA LEU A 136 13.60 2.93 22.56
C LEU A 136 12.95 1.68 21.95
N ILE A 137 11.63 1.59 22.01
CA ILE A 137 10.87 0.46 21.44
C ILE A 137 10.97 0.47 19.92
N ALA A 138 10.89 1.64 19.29
CA ALA A 138 11.02 1.78 17.85
C ALA A 138 12.39 1.32 17.33
N ILE A 139 13.46 1.71 18.02
CA ILE A 139 14.83 1.28 17.68
C ILE A 139 15.00 -0.22 17.86
N VAL A 140 14.42 -0.82 18.90
CA VAL A 140 14.46 -2.28 19.08
C VAL A 140 13.75 -2.98 17.93
N ALA A 141 12.56 -2.52 17.50
CA ALA A 141 11.85 -3.09 16.36
C ALA A 141 12.70 -3.00 15.08
N LEU A 142 13.25 -1.82 14.79
CA LEU A 142 14.11 -1.58 13.65
C LEU A 142 15.37 -2.47 13.67
N ALA A 143 16.07 -2.50 14.80
CA ALA A 143 17.30 -3.27 14.96
C ALA A 143 17.06 -4.77 14.76
N VAL A 144 16.00 -5.32 15.35
CA VAL A 144 15.63 -6.73 15.20
C VAL A 144 15.40 -7.08 13.73
N ILE A 145 14.64 -6.25 12.99
CA ILE A 145 14.39 -6.48 11.56
C ILE A 145 15.72 -6.49 10.80
N ILE A 146 16.58 -5.50 11.02
CA ILE A 146 17.89 -5.41 10.35
C ILE A 146 18.75 -6.63 10.67
N ILE A 147 18.84 -7.02 11.93
CA ILE A 147 19.68 -8.16 12.37
C ILE A 147 19.21 -9.44 11.67
N PHE A 148 17.91 -9.74 11.70
CA PHE A 148 17.41 -10.97 11.10
C PHE A 148 17.42 -10.92 9.55
N ASN A 149 17.25 -9.76 8.94
CA ASN A 149 17.35 -9.62 7.50
C ASN A 149 18.78 -9.86 6.98
N ILE A 150 19.79 -9.32 7.67
CA ILE A 150 21.19 -9.36 7.22
C ILE A 150 21.89 -10.65 7.68
N TRP A 151 21.81 -10.97 8.99
CA TRP A 151 22.54 -12.09 9.58
C TRP A 151 21.67 -13.32 9.86
N GLY A 152 20.36 -13.23 9.67
CA GLY A 152 19.43 -14.35 9.84
C GLY A 152 19.75 -15.49 8.88
N LYS A 153 19.47 -16.73 9.31
CA LYS A 153 19.61 -17.95 8.51
C LYS A 153 18.29 -18.70 8.44
N GLY A 154 18.04 -19.37 7.31
CA GLY A 154 16.84 -20.17 7.13
C GLY A 154 15.56 -19.36 7.28
N MET A 155 14.62 -19.87 8.08
CA MET A 155 13.31 -19.25 8.31
C MET A 155 13.39 -17.83 8.90
N PHE A 156 14.36 -17.57 9.78
CA PHE A 156 14.50 -16.26 10.42
C PHE A 156 14.83 -15.15 9.42
N LYS A 157 15.52 -15.47 8.33
CA LYS A 157 15.78 -14.50 7.24
C LYS A 157 14.54 -14.23 6.39
N ILE A 158 13.58 -15.14 6.35
CA ILE A 158 12.37 -15.03 5.53
C ILE A 158 11.30 -14.16 6.21
N ILE A 159 11.26 -14.16 7.56
CA ILE A 159 10.21 -13.48 8.35
C ILE A 159 10.77 -12.36 9.26
N PRO A 160 11.71 -11.50 8.82
CA PRO A 160 12.36 -10.53 9.70
C PRO A 160 11.40 -9.50 10.27
N ILE A 161 10.41 -9.06 9.49
CA ILE A 161 9.40 -8.08 9.91
C ILE A 161 8.52 -8.66 11.02
N LEU A 162 8.06 -9.90 10.87
CA LEU A 162 7.28 -10.58 11.90
C LEU A 162 8.08 -10.73 13.20
N LEU A 163 9.36 -11.09 13.11
CA LEU A 163 10.25 -11.18 14.27
C LEU A 163 10.46 -9.81 14.92
N GLY A 164 10.62 -8.75 14.11
CA GLY A 164 10.69 -7.39 14.62
C GLY A 164 9.47 -7.00 15.43
N VAL A 165 8.28 -7.26 14.90
CA VAL A 165 7.01 -7.00 15.60
C VAL A 165 6.91 -7.81 16.88
N VAL A 166 7.10 -9.14 16.83
CA VAL A 166 6.92 -10.03 18.00
C VAL A 166 7.93 -9.72 19.10
N ILE A 167 9.21 -9.59 18.75
CA ILE A 167 10.27 -9.35 19.75
C ILE A 167 10.11 -7.96 20.38
N SER A 168 9.82 -6.92 19.59
CA SER A 168 9.59 -5.58 20.14
C SER A 168 8.31 -5.50 20.97
N TYR A 169 7.28 -6.28 20.61
CA TYR A 169 6.06 -6.38 21.42
C TYR A 169 6.34 -7.05 22.78
N VAL A 170 7.10 -8.15 22.80
CA VAL A 170 7.57 -8.79 24.04
C VAL A 170 8.45 -7.84 24.86
N PHE A 171 9.34 -7.10 24.19
CA PHE A 171 10.16 -6.09 24.87
C PHE A 171 9.31 -4.99 25.51
N ALA A 172 8.29 -4.49 24.82
CA ALA A 172 7.34 -3.53 25.36
C ALA A 172 6.56 -4.08 26.57
N LEU A 173 6.17 -5.37 26.54
CA LEU A 173 5.56 -6.07 27.66
C LEU A 173 6.48 -6.11 28.90
N VAL A 174 7.75 -6.43 28.68
CA VAL A 174 8.74 -6.48 29.76
C VAL A 174 8.95 -5.09 30.37
N LEU A 175 9.10 -4.05 29.56
CA LEU A 175 9.22 -2.68 30.03
C LEU A 175 8.03 -2.26 30.89
N GLN A 176 6.81 -2.51 30.40
CA GLN A 176 5.59 -2.19 31.16
C GLN A 176 5.51 -2.99 32.47
N GLY A 177 5.90 -4.27 32.45
CA GLY A 177 5.95 -5.11 33.66
C GLY A 177 6.98 -4.62 34.70
N LEU A 178 8.04 -3.93 34.28
CA LEU A 178 9.02 -3.27 35.14
C LEU A 178 8.57 -1.87 35.59
N GLY A 179 7.38 -1.42 35.24
CA GLY A 179 6.82 -0.13 35.64
C GLY A 179 7.20 1.05 34.73
N PHE A 180 7.82 0.81 33.56
CA PHE A 180 8.09 1.86 32.60
C PHE A 180 6.81 2.28 31.88
N THR A 181 6.73 3.57 31.53
CA THR A 181 5.66 4.18 30.73
C THR A 181 6.25 4.83 29.49
N ASN A 182 5.38 5.27 28.58
CA ASN A 182 5.81 6.13 27.48
C ASN A 182 6.30 7.49 28.02
N PRO A 183 7.06 8.27 27.22
CA PRO A 183 7.55 9.59 27.63
C PRO A 183 6.46 10.58 28.04
N ASP A 184 5.23 10.43 27.57
CA ASP A 184 4.05 11.21 27.94
C ASP A 184 3.33 10.71 29.20
N GLY A 185 3.86 9.69 29.87
CA GLY A 185 3.27 9.05 31.05
C GLY A 185 2.15 8.03 30.76
N SER A 186 1.78 7.84 29.49
CA SER A 186 0.78 6.85 29.12
C SER A 186 1.30 5.41 29.22
N VAL A 187 0.38 4.43 29.37
CA VAL A 187 0.74 3.01 29.35
C VAL A 187 1.24 2.61 27.96
N ILE A 188 2.26 1.74 27.92
CA ILE A 188 2.86 1.29 26.66
C ILE A 188 1.88 0.41 25.89
N LEU A 189 1.22 -0.53 26.57
CA LEU A 189 0.30 -1.53 25.98
C LEU A 189 -1.05 -1.47 26.69
N ASN A 190 -2.13 -1.39 25.93
CA ASN A 190 -3.49 -1.44 26.44
C ASN A 190 -4.22 -2.70 25.94
N PHE A 191 -4.55 -3.60 26.88
CA PHE A 191 -5.21 -4.87 26.60
C PHE A 191 -6.73 -4.85 26.83
N SER A 192 -7.33 -3.71 27.11
CA SER A 192 -8.77 -3.61 27.38
C SER A 192 -9.61 -4.19 26.25
N GLY A 193 -9.26 -3.88 24.98
CA GLY A 193 -9.90 -4.44 23.80
C GLY A 193 -9.74 -5.95 23.69
N VAL A 194 -8.53 -6.47 23.96
CA VAL A 194 -8.23 -7.91 23.88
C VAL A 194 -9.01 -8.72 24.91
N SER A 195 -9.15 -8.17 26.15
CA SER A 195 -9.87 -8.86 27.23
C SER A 195 -11.38 -8.94 26.95
N SER A 196 -11.96 -7.91 26.35
CA SER A 196 -13.39 -7.83 26.04
C SER A 196 -13.78 -8.50 24.72
N ALA A 197 -12.81 -8.76 23.82
CA ALA A 197 -13.07 -9.32 22.51
C ALA A 197 -13.54 -10.77 22.57
N ALA A 198 -14.54 -11.11 21.73
CA ALA A 198 -14.96 -12.48 21.51
C ALA A 198 -13.87 -13.33 20.84
N VAL A 199 -13.89 -14.65 21.05
CA VAL A 199 -12.95 -15.56 20.38
C VAL A 199 -13.32 -15.72 18.90
N VAL A 200 -14.63 -15.77 18.59
CA VAL A 200 -15.15 -15.91 17.23
C VAL A 200 -16.19 -14.80 17.00
N GLY A 201 -16.14 -14.13 15.87
CA GLY A 201 -17.08 -13.08 15.51
C GLY A 201 -17.01 -12.71 14.04
N LEU A 202 -18.09 -12.18 13.51
CA LEU A 202 -18.14 -11.67 12.13
C LEU A 202 -17.35 -10.35 12.04
N PRO A 203 -16.59 -10.12 10.97
CA PRO A 203 -16.02 -8.81 10.71
C PRO A 203 -17.11 -7.74 10.62
N PRO A 204 -16.92 -6.56 11.22
CA PRO A 204 -17.89 -5.49 11.22
C PRO A 204 -17.94 -4.77 9.86
N PHE A 205 -18.54 -5.41 8.87
CA PHE A 205 -18.70 -4.85 7.54
C PHE A 205 -19.55 -3.58 7.56
N ILE A 206 -19.16 -2.60 6.74
CA ILE A 206 -19.91 -1.36 6.52
C ILE A 206 -20.04 -1.11 5.02
N LEU A 207 -21.17 -0.51 4.61
CA LEU A 207 -21.38 -0.17 3.21
C LEU A 207 -20.81 1.21 2.89
N PRO A 208 -20.28 1.43 1.68
CA PRO A 208 -19.77 2.74 1.26
C PRO A 208 -20.91 3.73 1.02
N LYS A 209 -20.58 5.00 1.16
CA LYS A 209 -21.39 6.13 0.71
C LYS A 209 -20.64 6.86 -0.40
N PHE A 210 -21.37 7.46 -1.33
CA PHE A 210 -20.77 8.13 -2.48
C PHE A 210 -20.99 9.64 -2.37
N ASN A 211 -19.89 10.39 -2.54
CA ASN A 211 -19.91 11.84 -2.66
C ASN A 211 -18.77 12.26 -3.61
N LEU A 212 -19.07 13.25 -4.43
CA LEU A 212 -18.14 13.71 -5.47
C LEU A 212 -16.80 14.19 -4.88
N THR A 213 -16.83 14.92 -3.75
CA THR A 213 -15.61 15.41 -3.09
C THR A 213 -14.70 14.27 -2.66
N ALA A 214 -15.24 13.26 -1.97
CA ALA A 214 -14.48 12.09 -1.54
C ALA A 214 -13.96 11.26 -2.73
N ILE A 215 -14.76 11.14 -3.80
CA ILE A 215 -14.33 10.47 -5.05
C ILE A 215 -13.16 11.22 -5.69
N LEU A 216 -13.23 12.54 -5.79
CA LEU A 216 -12.17 13.36 -6.40
C LEU A 216 -10.87 13.38 -5.57
N ILE A 217 -10.93 13.12 -4.26
CA ILE A 217 -9.76 12.93 -3.41
C ILE A 217 -9.15 11.54 -3.63
N MET A 218 -9.97 10.49 -3.60
CA MET A 218 -9.51 9.10 -3.60
C MET A 218 -9.18 8.55 -4.99
N ALA A 219 -10.04 8.80 -5.99
CA ALA A 219 -9.92 8.18 -7.31
C ALA A 219 -8.60 8.51 -8.04
N PRO A 220 -8.05 9.74 -8.00
CA PRO A 220 -6.78 10.05 -8.68
C PRO A 220 -5.58 9.28 -8.12
N ILE A 221 -5.63 8.80 -6.86
CA ILE A 221 -4.57 7.99 -6.25
C ILE A 221 -4.40 6.67 -7.00
N ALA A 222 -5.47 6.17 -7.63
CA ALA A 222 -5.43 4.96 -8.45
C ALA A 222 -4.37 5.04 -9.56
N ILE A 223 -4.06 6.22 -10.07
CA ILE A 223 -3.03 6.39 -11.10
C ILE A 223 -1.66 5.95 -10.54
N ALA A 224 -1.33 6.38 -9.34
CA ALA A 224 -0.07 6.01 -8.69
C ALA A 224 -0.03 4.51 -8.34
N THR A 225 -1.12 3.95 -7.82
CA THR A 225 -1.17 2.53 -7.45
C THR A 225 -1.24 1.60 -8.66
N MET A 226 -1.79 2.04 -9.80
CA MET A 226 -1.66 1.30 -11.05
C MET A 226 -0.19 1.22 -11.52
N MET A 227 0.61 2.30 -11.31
CA MET A 227 2.04 2.28 -11.61
C MET A 227 2.80 1.34 -10.68
N GLU A 228 2.49 1.36 -9.39
CA GLU A 228 3.01 0.43 -8.40
C GLU A 228 2.72 -1.01 -8.81
N HIS A 229 1.47 -1.34 -9.13
CA HIS A 229 1.06 -2.66 -9.58
C HIS A 229 1.83 -3.15 -10.82
N ILE A 230 2.03 -2.30 -11.82
CA ILE A 230 2.83 -2.63 -13.01
C ILE A 230 4.27 -2.95 -12.63
N GLY A 231 4.86 -2.17 -11.72
CA GLY A 231 6.20 -2.40 -11.19
C GLY A 231 6.31 -3.72 -10.43
N ASP A 232 5.34 -4.02 -9.57
CA ASP A 232 5.30 -5.26 -8.79
C ASP A 232 5.17 -6.50 -9.68
N ILE A 233 4.28 -6.47 -10.67
CA ILE A 233 4.13 -7.58 -11.62
C ILE A 233 5.41 -7.80 -12.43
N SER A 234 6.13 -6.73 -12.77
CA SER A 234 7.43 -6.82 -13.43
C SER A 234 8.47 -7.46 -12.51
N ALA A 235 8.54 -7.05 -11.26
CA ALA A 235 9.45 -7.59 -10.25
C ALA A 235 9.16 -9.07 -9.94
N ILE A 236 7.88 -9.43 -9.77
CA ILE A 236 7.47 -10.83 -9.58
C ILE A 236 7.83 -11.66 -10.82
N SER A 237 7.64 -11.13 -12.02
CA SER A 237 7.99 -11.81 -13.27
C SER A 237 9.48 -12.13 -13.34
N ALA A 238 10.33 -11.17 -12.98
CA ALA A 238 11.78 -11.34 -12.93
C ALA A 238 12.19 -12.38 -11.87
N THR A 239 11.60 -12.32 -10.67
CA THR A 239 11.92 -13.24 -9.56
C THR A 239 11.49 -14.68 -9.85
N VAL A 240 10.34 -14.87 -10.48
CA VAL A 240 9.80 -16.21 -10.81
C VAL A 240 10.39 -16.77 -12.12
N GLY A 241 10.93 -15.90 -12.96
CA GLY A 241 11.42 -16.28 -14.30
C GLY A 241 10.29 -16.55 -15.31
N GLN A 242 9.13 -15.92 -15.13
CA GLN A 242 7.96 -16.04 -16.01
C GLN A 242 7.42 -14.66 -16.36
N ASN A 243 7.07 -14.43 -17.62
CA ASN A 243 6.55 -13.12 -18.07
C ASN A 243 5.04 -13.01 -17.81
N PHE A 244 4.66 -12.56 -16.64
CA PHE A 244 3.25 -12.35 -16.25
C PHE A 244 2.60 -11.14 -16.94
N ILE A 245 3.39 -10.27 -17.56
CA ILE A 245 2.88 -9.16 -18.36
C ILE A 245 2.25 -9.67 -19.66
N GLU A 246 2.77 -10.77 -20.22
CA GLU A 246 2.24 -11.42 -21.41
C GLU A 246 1.22 -12.52 -21.08
N ASP A 247 1.53 -13.40 -20.13
CA ASP A 247 0.67 -14.51 -19.73
C ASP A 247 0.60 -14.62 -18.17
N PRO A 248 -0.52 -14.36 -17.54
CA PRO A 248 -1.90 -14.25 -18.06
C PRO A 248 -2.24 -12.91 -18.74
N GLY A 249 -1.31 -11.96 -18.72
CA GLY A 249 -1.45 -10.64 -19.32
C GLY A 249 -1.75 -9.54 -18.30
N LEU A 250 -1.08 -8.39 -18.45
CA LEU A 250 -1.19 -7.24 -17.54
C LEU A 250 -2.65 -6.75 -17.38
N HIS A 251 -3.48 -6.85 -18.41
CA HIS A 251 -4.90 -6.50 -18.31
C HIS A 251 -5.64 -7.37 -17.28
N ARG A 252 -5.27 -8.65 -17.11
CA ARG A 252 -5.90 -9.54 -16.15
C ARG A 252 -5.45 -9.26 -14.72
N THR A 253 -4.17 -8.93 -14.54
CA THR A 253 -3.65 -8.57 -13.21
C THR A 253 -4.28 -7.27 -12.73
N LEU A 254 -4.41 -6.26 -13.62
CA LEU A 254 -5.11 -5.01 -13.32
C LEU A 254 -6.61 -5.22 -13.03
N ILE A 255 -7.32 -6.08 -13.77
CA ILE A 255 -8.71 -6.43 -13.46
C ILE A 255 -8.81 -7.05 -12.07
N GLY A 256 -7.91 -7.99 -11.76
CA GLY A 256 -7.89 -8.66 -10.46
C GLY A 256 -7.68 -7.69 -9.31
N ASP A 257 -6.71 -6.80 -9.42
CA ASP A 257 -6.36 -5.81 -8.41
C ASP A 257 -7.46 -4.74 -8.25
N GLY A 258 -7.96 -4.19 -9.38
CA GLY A 258 -9.00 -3.17 -9.37
C GLY A 258 -10.34 -3.66 -8.80
N ILE A 259 -10.79 -4.85 -9.20
CA ILE A 259 -12.03 -5.43 -8.65
C ILE A 259 -11.83 -5.81 -7.18
N ALA A 260 -10.69 -6.38 -6.78
CA ALA A 260 -10.39 -6.67 -5.39
C ALA A 260 -10.44 -5.39 -4.53
N THR A 261 -9.88 -4.27 -5.03
CA THR A 261 -9.96 -2.94 -4.41
C THR A 261 -11.40 -2.46 -4.28
N SER A 262 -12.20 -2.54 -5.36
CA SER A 262 -13.59 -2.11 -5.32
C SER A 262 -14.43 -2.96 -4.37
N ILE A 263 -14.29 -4.29 -4.37
CA ILE A 263 -15.01 -5.19 -3.45
C ILE A 263 -14.59 -4.94 -2.00
N SER A 264 -13.30 -4.76 -1.74
CA SER A 264 -12.82 -4.40 -0.40
C SER A 264 -13.53 -3.15 0.13
N ALA A 265 -13.56 -2.09 -0.66
CA ALA A 265 -14.19 -0.84 -0.28
C ALA A 265 -15.73 -0.94 -0.18
N MET A 266 -16.37 -1.81 -0.98
CA MET A 266 -17.82 -2.07 -0.91
C MET A 266 -18.25 -2.68 0.42
N ILE A 267 -17.36 -3.32 1.15
CA ILE A 267 -17.64 -3.93 2.45
C ILE A 267 -16.92 -3.20 3.60
N GLY A 268 -16.39 -1.99 3.33
CA GLY A 268 -15.77 -1.13 4.34
C GLY A 268 -14.31 -1.43 4.62
N GLY A 269 -13.63 -2.14 3.72
CA GLY A 269 -12.19 -2.34 3.77
C GLY A 269 -11.41 -1.24 3.05
N PRO A 270 -10.07 -1.20 3.22
CA PRO A 270 -9.20 -0.29 2.49
C PRO A 270 -9.01 -0.75 1.04
N ALA A 271 -8.41 0.11 0.21
CA ALA A 271 -7.96 -0.29 -1.11
C ALA A 271 -6.96 -1.46 -0.98
N ASN A 272 -7.07 -2.44 -1.87
CA ASN A 272 -6.08 -3.49 -2.01
C ASN A 272 -5.02 -3.09 -3.04
N THR A 273 -3.84 -3.67 -2.94
CA THR A 273 -2.78 -3.62 -3.95
C THR A 273 -1.92 -4.86 -3.85
N THR A 274 -1.18 -5.18 -4.90
CA THR A 274 -0.12 -6.18 -4.84
C THR A 274 0.97 -5.72 -3.89
N TYR A 275 1.50 -6.66 -3.08
CA TYR A 275 2.60 -6.36 -2.16
C TYR A 275 3.95 -6.70 -2.78
N GLY A 276 4.68 -5.68 -3.23
CA GLY A 276 6.03 -5.80 -3.75
C GLY A 276 7.02 -6.39 -2.73
N GLU A 277 6.80 -6.15 -1.44
CA GLU A 277 7.60 -6.72 -0.35
C GLU A 277 7.56 -8.26 -0.33
N ASN A 278 6.44 -8.85 -0.73
CA ASN A 278 6.32 -10.31 -0.82
C ASN A 278 7.20 -10.91 -1.92
N THR A 279 7.62 -10.13 -2.91
CA THR A 279 8.57 -10.57 -3.93
C THR A 279 9.91 -10.96 -3.30
N GLY A 280 10.36 -10.22 -2.28
CA GLY A 280 11.54 -10.58 -1.50
C GLY A 280 11.37 -11.91 -0.75
N VAL A 281 10.16 -12.20 -0.25
CA VAL A 281 9.85 -13.49 0.39
C VAL A 281 9.89 -14.62 -0.64
N LEU A 282 9.34 -14.43 -1.84
CA LEU A 282 9.41 -15.41 -2.93
C LEU A 282 10.86 -15.71 -3.33
N GLU A 283 11.69 -14.67 -3.43
CA GLU A 283 13.10 -14.78 -3.78
C GLU A 283 13.89 -15.57 -2.71
N LEU A 284 13.73 -15.23 -1.44
CA LEU A 284 14.45 -15.86 -0.32
C LEU A 284 13.99 -17.29 -0.04
N SER A 285 12.68 -17.54 -0.11
CA SER A 285 12.11 -18.87 0.14
C SER A 285 12.24 -19.81 -1.06
N ARG A 286 12.40 -19.27 -2.26
CA ARG A 286 12.33 -19.99 -3.54
C ARG A 286 11.02 -20.75 -3.75
N VAL A 287 9.96 -20.32 -3.07
CA VAL A 287 8.63 -20.91 -3.19
C VAL A 287 7.79 -20.03 -4.11
N HIS A 288 7.72 -20.42 -5.38
CA HIS A 288 7.02 -19.66 -6.41
C HIS A 288 5.63 -20.23 -6.77
N ASP A 289 5.19 -21.30 -6.11
CA ASP A 289 3.88 -21.90 -6.40
C ASP A 289 2.74 -20.99 -5.89
N PRO A 290 1.86 -20.51 -6.77
CA PRO A 290 0.71 -19.69 -6.38
C PRO A 290 -0.26 -20.37 -5.40
N LYS A 291 -0.21 -21.71 -5.25
CA LYS A 291 -1.03 -22.43 -4.26
C LYS A 291 -0.68 -22.04 -2.83
N VAL A 292 0.61 -21.79 -2.54
CA VAL A 292 1.05 -21.36 -1.21
C VAL A 292 0.48 -19.99 -0.86
N VAL A 293 0.47 -19.07 -1.82
CA VAL A 293 -0.12 -17.73 -1.65
C VAL A 293 -1.64 -17.83 -1.40
N ARG A 294 -2.34 -18.71 -2.14
CA ARG A 294 -3.78 -18.96 -1.91
C ARG A 294 -4.06 -19.54 -0.52
N LEU A 295 -3.20 -20.44 -0.06
CA LEU A 295 -3.34 -21.00 1.29
C LEU A 295 -3.16 -19.89 2.34
N ALA A 296 -2.17 -19.02 2.18
CA ALA A 296 -1.99 -17.85 3.04
C ALA A 296 -3.23 -16.92 3.02
N ALA A 297 -3.84 -16.72 1.85
CA ALA A 297 -5.08 -15.95 1.71
C ALA A 297 -6.25 -16.59 2.47
N CYS A 298 -6.38 -17.92 2.41
CA CYS A 298 -7.38 -18.64 3.20
C CYS A 298 -7.15 -18.47 4.71
N TYR A 299 -5.89 -18.52 5.18
CA TYR A 299 -5.57 -18.25 6.59
C TYR A 299 -5.92 -16.81 6.97
N ALA A 300 -5.66 -15.82 6.13
CA ALA A 300 -6.05 -14.44 6.41
C ALA A 300 -7.56 -14.30 6.58
N ILE A 301 -8.37 -14.97 5.74
CA ILE A 301 -9.83 -15.01 5.88
C ILE A 301 -10.22 -15.67 7.21
N VAL A 302 -9.66 -16.83 7.56
CA VAL A 302 -9.97 -17.51 8.82
C VAL A 302 -9.63 -16.63 10.02
N LEU A 303 -8.45 -16.00 10.02
CA LEU A 303 -8.03 -15.09 11.09
C LEU A 303 -8.92 -13.85 11.21
N SER A 304 -9.56 -13.42 10.15
CA SER A 304 -10.50 -12.28 10.18
C SER A 304 -11.75 -12.55 11.03
N PHE A 305 -12.13 -13.82 11.24
CA PHE A 305 -13.25 -14.23 12.09
C PHE A 305 -12.86 -14.41 13.56
N ILE A 306 -11.64 -14.03 13.94
CA ILE A 306 -11.14 -14.12 15.31
C ILE A 306 -10.89 -12.70 15.85
N PRO A 307 -11.89 -12.01 16.46
CA PRO A 307 -11.75 -10.67 17.00
C PRO A 307 -10.54 -10.49 17.92
N LYS A 308 -10.22 -11.49 18.75
CA LYS A 308 -9.03 -11.44 19.62
C LYS A 308 -7.73 -11.23 18.87
N VAL A 309 -7.56 -11.85 17.70
CA VAL A 309 -6.36 -11.63 16.86
C VAL A 309 -6.32 -10.19 16.34
N ALA A 310 -7.46 -9.67 15.90
CA ALA A 310 -7.55 -8.29 15.45
C ALA A 310 -7.24 -7.29 16.58
N GLU A 311 -7.74 -7.54 17.79
CA GLU A 311 -7.47 -6.67 18.94
C GLU A 311 -6.01 -6.77 19.42
N ILE A 312 -5.36 -7.94 19.34
CA ILE A 312 -3.93 -8.05 19.58
C ILE A 312 -3.12 -7.21 18.58
N ILE A 313 -3.50 -7.25 17.29
CA ILE A 313 -2.87 -6.42 16.27
C ILE A 313 -3.14 -4.93 16.55
N ALA A 314 -4.36 -4.57 16.94
CA ALA A 314 -4.74 -3.20 17.25
C ALA A 314 -4.10 -2.66 18.54
N SER A 315 -3.76 -3.54 19.50
CA SER A 315 -3.06 -3.16 20.73
C SER A 315 -1.57 -2.85 20.54
N MET A 316 -1.06 -3.00 19.30
CA MET A 316 0.35 -2.70 19.00
C MET A 316 0.65 -1.22 19.24
N PRO A 317 1.67 -0.88 20.07
CA PRO A 317 2.07 0.51 20.29
C PRO A 317 2.48 1.21 18.99
N ALA A 318 2.16 2.49 18.89
CA ALA A 318 2.56 3.31 17.74
C ALA A 318 4.08 3.28 17.52
N SER A 319 4.88 3.21 18.58
CA SER A 319 6.35 3.09 18.50
C SER A 319 6.83 1.85 17.73
N ILE A 320 6.19 0.70 17.94
CA ILE A 320 6.51 -0.53 17.17
C ILE A 320 6.16 -0.32 15.69
N ILE A 321 4.96 0.22 15.44
CA ILE A 321 4.51 0.53 14.06
C ILE A 321 5.48 1.49 13.40
N GLY A 322 5.92 2.54 14.10
CA GLY A 322 6.93 3.48 13.62
C GLY A 322 8.23 2.79 13.24
N GLY A 323 8.83 2.02 14.16
CA GLY A 323 10.08 1.30 13.92
C GLY A 323 10.01 0.34 12.72
N VAL A 324 8.91 -0.43 12.61
CA VAL A 324 8.66 -1.32 11.46
C VAL A 324 8.46 -0.53 10.17
N SER A 325 7.75 0.60 10.23
CA SER A 325 7.44 1.44 9.07
C SER A 325 8.69 2.06 8.44
N PHE A 326 9.75 2.34 9.20
CA PHE A 326 11.03 2.78 8.64
C PHE A 326 11.55 1.78 7.58
N ILE A 327 11.49 0.50 7.88
CA ILE A 327 11.90 -0.54 6.93
C ILE A 327 10.90 -0.68 5.79
N LEU A 328 9.59 -0.77 6.10
CA LEU A 328 8.57 -0.99 5.08
C LEU A 328 8.54 0.15 4.05
N TYR A 329 8.50 1.40 4.49
CA TYR A 329 8.46 2.54 3.56
C TYR A 329 9.78 2.71 2.81
N GLY A 330 10.90 2.42 3.48
CA GLY A 330 12.21 2.36 2.83
C GLY A 330 12.27 1.28 1.75
N MET A 331 11.70 0.10 2.00
CA MET A 331 11.65 -0.99 1.03
C MET A 331 10.76 -0.64 -0.17
N ILE A 332 9.58 0.00 0.04
CA ILE A 332 8.74 0.48 -1.07
C ILE A 332 9.56 1.44 -1.96
N SER A 333 10.24 2.42 -1.36
CA SER A 333 11.08 3.35 -2.12
C SER A 333 12.23 2.63 -2.85
N ALA A 334 12.85 1.64 -2.21
CA ALA A 334 13.92 0.84 -2.80
C ALA A 334 13.44 0.01 -4.01
N ILE A 335 12.19 -0.49 -4.00
CA ILE A 335 11.57 -1.14 -5.16
C ILE A 335 11.47 -0.16 -6.33
N GLY A 336 11.11 1.10 -6.07
CA GLY A 336 11.09 2.15 -7.10
C GLY A 336 12.49 2.42 -7.68
N VAL A 337 13.54 2.47 -6.83
CA VAL A 337 14.93 2.59 -7.28
C VAL A 337 15.33 1.37 -8.12
N ARG A 338 15.01 0.16 -7.64
CA ARG A 338 15.25 -1.09 -8.37
C ARG A 338 14.61 -1.07 -9.76
N ASN A 339 13.36 -0.62 -9.86
CA ASN A 339 12.65 -0.49 -11.15
C ASN A 339 13.41 0.41 -12.13
N VAL A 340 13.93 1.54 -11.66
CA VAL A 340 14.75 2.45 -12.48
C VAL A 340 16.05 1.80 -12.94
N VAL A 341 16.76 1.13 -12.01
CA VAL A 341 18.07 0.51 -12.28
C VAL A 341 17.97 -0.70 -13.21
N GLU A 342 17.04 -1.62 -12.94
CA GLU A 342 16.85 -2.84 -13.74
C GLU A 342 16.39 -2.55 -15.16
N ASN A 343 15.67 -1.46 -15.36
CA ASN A 343 15.23 -1.01 -16.68
C ASN A 343 16.23 -0.04 -17.34
N HIS A 344 17.42 0.11 -16.78
CA HIS A 344 18.52 0.91 -17.35
C HIS A 344 18.09 2.35 -17.74
N VAL A 345 17.31 3.02 -16.88
CA VAL A 345 16.88 4.41 -17.12
C VAL A 345 18.10 5.33 -17.13
N ASP A 346 18.36 5.94 -18.28
CA ASP A 346 19.51 6.84 -18.48
C ASP A 346 19.18 8.26 -17.99
N PHE A 347 19.68 8.61 -16.81
CA PHE A 347 19.54 9.96 -16.22
C PHE A 347 20.58 10.98 -16.74
N THR A 348 21.46 10.61 -17.64
CA THR A 348 22.30 11.59 -18.37
C THR A 348 21.47 12.38 -19.38
N LYS A 349 20.33 11.83 -19.81
CA LYS A 349 19.36 12.49 -20.66
C LYS A 349 18.56 13.53 -19.85
N SER A 350 18.65 14.81 -20.22
CA SER A 350 17.94 15.91 -19.56
C SER A 350 16.43 15.67 -19.46
N ARG A 351 15.82 15.02 -20.48
CA ARG A 351 14.41 14.62 -20.46
C ARG A 351 14.07 13.75 -19.28
N ASN A 352 14.81 12.67 -19.07
CA ASN A 352 14.56 11.70 -18.00
C ASN A 352 14.81 12.34 -16.62
N LEU A 353 15.85 13.16 -16.51
CA LEU A 353 16.17 13.89 -15.30
C LEU A 353 15.02 14.86 -14.91
N ILE A 354 14.47 15.60 -15.89
CA ILE A 354 13.36 16.53 -15.67
C ILE A 354 12.10 15.78 -15.23
N ILE A 355 11.73 14.69 -15.92
CA ILE A 355 10.53 13.89 -15.59
C ILE A 355 10.64 13.37 -14.15
N ALA A 356 11.74 12.70 -13.82
CA ALA A 356 11.94 12.17 -12.48
C ALA A 356 12.02 13.27 -11.42
N GLY A 357 12.73 14.36 -11.69
CA GLY A 357 12.85 15.48 -10.77
C GLY A 357 11.50 16.12 -10.43
N VAL A 358 10.65 16.36 -11.44
CA VAL A 358 9.31 16.91 -11.21
C VAL A 358 8.42 15.93 -10.44
N ILE A 359 8.47 14.63 -10.74
CA ILE A 359 7.71 13.61 -10.00
C ILE A 359 8.13 13.63 -8.53
N LEU A 360 9.43 13.55 -8.24
CA LEU A 360 9.96 13.52 -6.87
C LEU A 360 9.60 14.78 -6.08
N VAL A 361 9.82 15.96 -6.68
CA VAL A 361 9.49 17.23 -6.03
C VAL A 361 7.99 17.37 -5.81
N SER A 362 7.16 17.00 -6.79
CA SER A 362 5.69 17.05 -6.63
C SER A 362 5.18 16.06 -5.59
N GLY A 363 5.71 14.82 -5.59
CA GLY A 363 5.28 13.77 -4.66
C GLY A 363 5.66 14.03 -3.20
N LEU A 364 6.72 14.80 -2.95
CA LEU A 364 7.18 15.12 -1.60
C LEU A 364 6.84 16.55 -1.18
N GLY A 365 6.77 17.49 -2.13
CA GLY A 365 6.59 18.92 -1.83
C GLY A 365 5.14 19.30 -1.52
N PHE A 366 4.15 18.63 -2.11
CA PHE A 366 2.75 18.88 -1.82
C PHE A 366 2.24 18.04 -0.65
N SER A 367 2.84 18.12 0.53
CA SER A 367 2.50 17.32 1.72
C SER A 367 1.01 17.38 2.07
N ASP A 368 0.39 18.56 1.93
CA ASP A 368 -1.03 18.79 2.23
C ASP A 368 -1.93 18.64 0.99
N GLY A 369 -1.34 18.22 -0.14
CA GLY A 369 -2.00 18.19 -1.44
C GLY A 369 -2.17 19.58 -2.06
N LEU A 370 -2.82 19.62 -3.23
CA LEU A 370 -3.20 20.85 -3.92
C LEU A 370 -4.72 20.98 -3.90
N THR A 371 -5.22 21.97 -3.20
CA THR A 371 -6.65 22.26 -3.09
C THR A 371 -7.05 23.38 -4.04
N PHE A 372 -8.06 23.15 -4.86
CA PHE A 372 -8.69 24.14 -5.72
C PHE A 372 -10.20 24.01 -5.69
N THR A 373 -10.89 25.12 -5.95
CA THR A 373 -12.36 25.18 -5.86
C THR A 373 -12.95 25.29 -7.25
N ILE A 374 -13.89 24.39 -7.59
CA ILE A 374 -14.68 24.48 -8.83
C ILE A 374 -16.13 24.66 -8.41
N GLY A 375 -16.66 25.87 -8.65
CA GLY A 375 -18.00 26.25 -8.14
C GLY A 375 -18.06 26.23 -6.62
N SER A 376 -18.94 25.41 -6.05
CA SER A 376 -19.08 25.21 -4.59
C SER A 376 -18.30 24.00 -4.06
N THR A 377 -17.58 23.27 -4.90
CA THR A 377 -16.88 22.03 -4.52
C THR A 377 -15.38 22.31 -4.40
N SER A 378 -14.82 22.03 -3.22
CA SER A 378 -13.38 22.03 -2.99
C SER A 378 -12.82 20.64 -3.34
N ILE A 379 -11.77 20.61 -4.17
CA ILE A 379 -11.12 19.40 -4.64
C ILE A 379 -9.68 19.44 -4.16
N THR A 380 -9.25 18.41 -3.43
CA THR A 380 -7.85 18.26 -3.01
C THR A 380 -7.23 17.09 -3.75
N LEU A 381 -6.22 17.37 -4.58
CA LEU A 381 -5.37 16.34 -5.17
C LEU A 381 -4.24 16.00 -4.20
N THR A 382 -4.08 14.72 -3.90
CA THR A 382 -2.95 14.25 -3.08
C THR A 382 -1.62 14.43 -3.82
N SER A 383 -0.52 14.53 -3.09
CA SER A 383 0.84 14.65 -3.66
C SER A 383 1.14 13.56 -4.68
N LEU A 384 0.73 12.31 -4.39
CA LEU A 384 0.94 11.18 -5.29
C LEU A 384 0.14 11.29 -6.59
N ALA A 385 -1.09 11.79 -6.51
CA ALA A 385 -1.90 12.04 -7.71
C ALA A 385 -1.27 13.12 -8.59
N ILE A 386 -0.79 14.21 -7.98
CA ILE A 386 -0.09 15.30 -8.68
C ILE A 386 1.18 14.76 -9.35
N ALA A 387 2.00 14.02 -8.62
CA ALA A 387 3.24 13.45 -9.13
C ALA A 387 3.00 12.51 -10.31
N ALA A 388 1.99 11.63 -10.20
CA ALA A 388 1.64 10.69 -11.27
C ALA A 388 1.14 11.42 -12.53
N ILE A 389 0.21 12.37 -12.38
CA ILE A 389 -0.31 13.18 -13.51
C ILE A 389 0.83 13.96 -14.16
N ALA A 390 1.65 14.67 -13.37
CA ALA A 390 2.78 15.46 -13.88
C ALA A 390 3.78 14.59 -14.66
N GLY A 391 4.13 13.42 -14.11
CA GLY A 391 5.03 12.47 -14.76
C GLY A 391 4.52 11.97 -16.10
N ILE A 392 3.25 11.55 -16.16
CA ILE A 392 2.61 11.08 -17.39
C ILE A 392 2.53 12.20 -18.45
N VAL A 393 2.11 13.39 -18.04
CA VAL A 393 1.99 14.55 -18.93
C VAL A 393 3.35 14.96 -19.49
N LEU A 394 4.37 15.10 -18.63
CA LEU A 394 5.72 15.43 -19.08
C LEU A 394 6.29 14.36 -20.02
N ASN A 395 6.08 13.07 -19.68
CA ASN A 395 6.51 12.00 -20.55
C ASN A 395 5.84 12.01 -21.92
N ALA A 396 4.58 12.46 -21.99
CA ALA A 396 3.83 12.57 -23.25
C ALA A 396 4.27 13.78 -24.11
N ILE A 397 4.60 14.91 -23.47
CA ILE A 397 4.88 16.19 -24.15
C ILE A 397 6.35 16.31 -24.54
N LEU A 398 7.28 15.88 -23.68
CA LEU A 398 8.71 16.06 -23.92
C LEU A 398 9.21 15.18 -25.07
N PRO A 399 9.99 15.74 -26.03
CA PRO A 399 10.55 14.97 -27.14
C PRO A 399 11.59 13.95 -26.69
N GLY A 400 11.94 12.98 -27.53
CA GLY A 400 12.99 11.99 -27.25
C GLY A 400 12.45 10.75 -26.51
N ASN A 401 11.24 10.33 -26.79
CA ASN A 401 10.68 9.05 -26.35
C ASN A 401 11.42 7.90 -27.07
N ASP A 402 12.58 7.49 -26.55
CA ASP A 402 13.32 6.35 -27.08
C ASP A 402 12.59 5.05 -26.74
N LEU A 403 12.04 4.41 -27.76
CA LEU A 403 11.41 3.09 -27.69
C LEU A 403 12.41 1.94 -27.41
N SER A 404 13.69 2.26 -27.16
CA SER A 404 14.78 1.28 -27.13
C SER A 404 14.85 0.40 -25.89
N LEU A 405 13.97 0.55 -24.89
CA LEU A 405 14.15 -0.11 -23.59
C LEU A 405 12.95 -0.95 -23.12
N ILE A 406 12.23 -1.60 -24.03
CA ILE A 406 11.52 -2.82 -23.66
C ILE A 406 12.40 -4.00 -24.12
N HIS A 407 13.61 -4.10 -23.61
CA HIS A 407 14.26 -5.37 -23.47
C HIS A 407 13.63 -6.07 -22.26
N ILE A 408 12.46 -6.65 -22.47
CA ILE A 408 12.10 -7.86 -21.75
C ILE A 408 13.16 -8.85 -22.25
N SER A 409 14.20 -9.06 -21.44
CA SER A 409 15.27 -10.02 -21.71
C SER A 409 14.60 -11.34 -22.09
N GLU A 410 14.77 -11.75 -23.35
CA GLU A 410 14.60 -13.16 -23.67
C GLU A 410 15.48 -13.94 -22.70
N PRO A 411 14.96 -14.99 -22.06
CA PRO A 411 15.79 -15.82 -21.19
C PRO A 411 16.94 -16.36 -22.07
N THR A 412 18.15 -15.89 -21.79
CA THR A 412 19.36 -16.52 -22.33
C THR A 412 19.29 -17.99 -21.94
N ARG A 413 19.25 -18.83 -22.96
CA ARG A 413 19.26 -20.30 -22.87
C ARG A 413 20.42 -20.84 -22.05
#